data_f16ff318d373ff4ddf65e10bc568d22d
#
_entry.id   f16ff318d373ff4ddf65e10bc568d22d
#
_cell.length_a   1.000
_cell.length_b   1.000
_cell.length_c   1.000
_cell.angle_alpha   90.00
_cell.angle_beta   90.00
_cell.angle_gamma   90.00
#
_symmetry.space_group_name_H-M   'P 1'
#
loop_
_entity.id
_entity.type
_entity.pdbx_description
1 polymer ?
#
loop_
_entity_poly.entity_id
_entity_poly.type
_entity_poly.pdbx_seq_one_letter_code
_entity_poly.pdbx_strand_id
1 'polypeptide(L)'
;MSTTKDKYKKVAYYPGCALEGTGHAYNRSTKAVGKKLGLDLVEVKDWNCCGAMEVKNIDPKIQTYLSSRVMSTTANEMDMDVVMAPCNGCYHNLKKAEYDLANDEESVAVVDRLSKKAGHEAYKAGQVETIHALDWIKDAIGEEGLKARGKNSLEGIKVANYYGCL
;
A
#
# COMPACT_ATOMS: atom_id res chain seq x y z
N MET A 1 -2.58 5.17 25.37
CA MET A 1 -3.22 5.43 24.06
C MET A 1 -2.11 5.73 23.05
N SER A 2 -1.91 4.85 22.09
CA SER A 2 -0.94 5.12 20.99
C SER A 2 -1.42 6.34 20.23
N THR A 3 -0.52 7.30 19.96
CA THR A 3 -0.88 8.47 19.15
C THR A 3 -1.05 8.01 17.68
N THR A 4 -1.89 8.71 16.91
CA THR A 4 -2.09 8.42 15.47
C THR A 4 -0.77 8.29 14.72
N LYS A 5 0.26 9.04 15.11
CA LYS A 5 1.61 8.99 14.55
C LYS A 5 2.35 7.67 14.82
N ASP A 6 2.08 7.02 15.97
CA ASP A 6 2.76 5.77 16.33
C ASP A 6 2.31 4.61 15.43
N LYS A 7 1.06 4.62 14.96
CA LYS A 7 0.52 3.64 14.02
C LYS A 7 1.34 3.54 12.72
N TYR A 8 1.85 4.66 12.22
CA TYR A 8 2.57 4.72 10.95
C TYR A 8 4.10 4.59 11.09
N LYS A 9 4.63 4.40 12.31
CA LYS A 9 6.07 4.21 12.50
C LYS A 9 6.58 2.88 11.97
N LYS A 10 5.74 1.86 11.99
CA LYS A 10 6.04 0.53 11.45
C LYS A 10 4.85 0.08 10.60
N VAL A 11 5.06 -0.13 9.30
CA VAL A 11 4.02 -0.50 8.36
C VAL A 11 4.46 -1.65 7.46
N ALA A 12 3.51 -2.46 7.00
CA ALA A 12 3.77 -3.42 5.95
C ALA A 12 4.06 -2.68 4.65
N TYR A 13 5.10 -3.08 3.95
CA TYR A 13 5.57 -2.47 2.72
C TYR A 13 5.25 -3.35 1.52
N TYR A 14 4.42 -2.86 0.62
CA TYR A 14 4.09 -3.53 -0.62
C TYR A 14 4.74 -2.82 -1.81
N PRO A 15 5.91 -3.28 -2.30
CA PRO A 15 6.60 -2.64 -3.43
C PRO A 15 5.82 -2.79 -4.74
N GLY A 16 5.21 -3.95 -4.96
CA GLY A 16 4.58 -4.31 -6.22
C GLY A 16 5.60 -4.52 -7.35
N CYS A 17 5.14 -5.10 -8.46
CA CYS A 17 6.01 -5.49 -9.59
C CYS A 17 6.74 -4.32 -10.23
N ALA A 18 6.15 -3.12 -10.26
CA ALA A 18 6.77 -1.94 -10.86
C ALA A 18 8.07 -1.52 -10.12
N LEU A 19 8.09 -1.60 -8.80
CA LEU A 19 9.24 -1.21 -7.98
C LEU A 19 10.34 -2.29 -7.94
N GLU A 20 10.01 -3.53 -8.19
CA GLU A 20 10.99 -4.61 -8.38
C GLU A 20 11.58 -4.64 -9.82
N GLY A 21 10.90 -4.00 -10.76
CA GLY A 21 11.34 -3.85 -12.14
C GLY A 21 11.90 -2.46 -12.46
N THR A 22 11.23 -1.74 -13.35
CA THR A 22 11.67 -0.44 -13.87
C THR A 22 11.71 0.67 -12.82
N GLY A 23 10.91 0.57 -11.77
CA GLY A 23 10.86 1.52 -10.65
C GLY A 23 11.85 1.23 -9.51
N HIS A 24 12.87 0.39 -9.71
CA HIS A 24 13.81 -0.01 -8.66
C HIS A 24 14.49 1.17 -7.95
N ALA A 25 14.81 2.24 -8.66
CA ALA A 25 15.37 3.46 -8.04
C ALA A 25 14.40 4.08 -7.03
N TYR A 26 13.10 4.08 -7.32
CA TYR A 26 12.05 4.54 -6.42
C TYR A 26 11.91 3.62 -5.19
N ASN A 27 11.98 2.30 -5.37
CA ASN A 27 12.02 1.34 -4.26
C ASN A 27 13.15 1.65 -3.28
N ARG A 28 14.38 1.77 -3.79
CA ARG A 28 15.56 2.12 -2.99
C ARG A 28 15.41 3.46 -2.28
N SER A 29 14.91 4.48 -2.97
CA SER A 29 14.67 5.80 -2.42
C SER A 29 13.65 5.75 -1.27
N THR A 30 12.52 5.08 -1.45
CA THR A 30 11.48 4.92 -0.43
C THR A 30 12.04 4.26 0.84
N LYS A 31 12.76 3.15 0.69
CA LYS A 31 13.42 2.46 1.82
C LYS A 31 14.46 3.34 2.51
N ALA A 32 15.25 4.10 1.74
CA ALA A 32 16.25 5.02 2.29
C ALA A 32 15.64 6.20 3.07
N VAL A 33 14.55 6.78 2.55
CA VAL A 33 13.78 7.84 3.22
C VAL A 33 13.17 7.31 4.51
N GLY A 34 12.51 6.16 4.49
CA GLY A 34 11.96 5.52 5.68
C GLY A 34 13.03 5.36 6.77
N LYS A 35 14.15 4.73 6.42
CA LYS A 35 15.29 4.57 7.35
C LYS A 35 15.81 5.92 7.90
N LYS A 36 15.93 6.94 7.05
CA LYS A 36 16.40 8.26 7.47
C LYS A 36 15.44 8.96 8.41
N LEU A 37 14.15 8.73 8.26
CA LEU A 37 13.11 9.31 9.11
C LEU A 37 12.85 8.48 10.39
N GLY A 38 13.50 7.32 10.55
CA GLY A 38 13.28 6.43 11.69
C GLY A 38 11.95 5.67 11.59
N LEU A 39 11.48 5.43 10.36
CA LEU A 39 10.27 4.68 10.05
C LEU A 39 10.64 3.28 9.56
N ASP A 40 9.92 2.28 10.03
CA ASP A 40 10.17 0.87 9.74
C ASP A 40 9.24 0.35 8.63
N LEU A 41 9.84 -0.19 7.57
CA LEU A 41 9.14 -0.79 6.44
C LEU A 41 9.38 -2.30 6.46
N VAL A 42 8.34 -3.07 6.77
CA VAL A 42 8.39 -4.54 6.77
C VAL A 42 7.77 -5.03 5.46
N GLU A 43 8.60 -5.54 4.55
CA GLU A 43 8.09 -6.01 3.26
C GLU A 43 7.07 -7.13 3.43
N VAL A 44 5.95 -7.03 2.70
CA VAL A 44 4.90 -8.06 2.74
C VAL A 44 5.47 -9.38 2.25
N LYS A 45 5.27 -10.44 3.02
CA LYS A 45 5.75 -11.78 2.69
C LYS A 45 5.00 -12.34 1.48
N ASP A 46 5.71 -13.05 0.62
CA ASP A 46 5.10 -13.76 -0.52
C ASP A 46 4.03 -12.95 -1.27
N TRP A 47 4.27 -11.67 -1.46
CA TRP A 47 3.34 -10.80 -2.17
C TRP A 47 3.21 -11.17 -3.65
N ASN A 48 2.06 -10.92 -4.23
CA ASN A 48 1.77 -11.07 -5.66
C ASN A 48 1.50 -9.70 -6.30
N CYS A 49 1.54 -9.63 -7.63
CA CYS A 49 1.10 -8.44 -8.37
C CYS A 49 -0.37 -8.11 -8.04
N CYS A 50 -0.70 -6.82 -7.91
CA CYS A 50 -2.07 -6.35 -7.71
C CYS A 50 -2.99 -6.55 -8.93
N GLY A 51 -2.45 -7.04 -10.06
CA GLY A 51 -3.19 -7.24 -11.31
C GLY A 51 -3.21 -6.04 -12.23
N ALA A 52 -2.75 -4.87 -11.78
CA ALA A 52 -2.71 -3.61 -12.55
C ALA A 52 -4.02 -3.35 -13.32
N MET A 53 -3.93 -2.95 -14.57
CA MET A 53 -5.10 -2.76 -15.45
C MET A 53 -5.41 -3.99 -16.31
N GLU A 54 -4.42 -4.83 -16.54
CA GLU A 54 -4.53 -5.99 -17.44
C GLU A 54 -5.52 -7.02 -16.90
N VAL A 55 -5.39 -7.42 -15.64
CA VAL A 55 -6.29 -8.39 -15.02
C VAL A 55 -7.70 -7.83 -14.87
N LYS A 56 -7.84 -6.53 -14.55
CA LYS A 56 -9.14 -5.86 -14.46
C LYS A 56 -9.92 -5.93 -15.77
N ASN A 57 -9.25 -5.84 -16.91
CA ASN A 57 -9.88 -5.92 -18.23
C ASN A 57 -10.33 -7.33 -18.60
N ILE A 58 -9.76 -8.36 -17.95
CA ILE A 58 -10.15 -9.76 -18.13
C ILE A 58 -11.26 -10.13 -17.15
N ASP A 59 -11.02 -9.90 -15.86
CA ASP A 59 -11.98 -10.15 -14.78
C ASP A 59 -11.70 -9.23 -13.58
N PRO A 60 -12.57 -8.24 -13.31
CA PRO A 60 -12.39 -7.32 -12.18
C PRO A 60 -12.36 -8.03 -10.82
N LYS A 61 -13.05 -9.17 -10.66
CA LYS A 61 -13.09 -9.91 -9.40
C LYS A 61 -11.81 -10.68 -9.13
N ILE A 62 -11.12 -11.14 -10.16
CA ILE A 62 -9.78 -11.70 -10.03
C ILE A 62 -8.80 -10.62 -9.58
N GLN A 63 -8.92 -9.40 -10.11
CA GLN A 63 -8.09 -8.26 -9.65
C GLN A 63 -8.35 -7.93 -8.17
N THR A 64 -9.64 -7.92 -7.74
CA THR A 64 -10.02 -7.76 -6.33
C THR A 64 -9.40 -8.86 -5.46
N TYR A 65 -9.45 -10.12 -5.89
CA TYR A 65 -8.81 -11.24 -5.19
C TYR A 65 -7.29 -11.08 -5.06
N LEU A 66 -6.58 -10.72 -6.14
CA LEU A 66 -5.13 -10.53 -6.10
C LEU A 66 -4.71 -9.43 -5.11
N SER A 67 -5.45 -8.35 -5.08
CA SER A 67 -5.22 -7.24 -4.14
C SER A 67 -5.58 -7.63 -2.71
N SER A 68 -6.69 -8.33 -2.49
CA SER A 68 -7.11 -8.80 -1.17
C SER A 68 -6.15 -9.82 -0.56
N ARG A 69 -5.46 -10.63 -1.39
CA ARG A 69 -4.43 -11.56 -0.90
C ARG A 69 -3.27 -10.81 -0.24
N VAL A 70 -2.79 -9.71 -0.83
CA VAL A 70 -1.73 -8.88 -0.21
C VAL A 70 -2.19 -8.34 1.14
N MET A 71 -3.43 -7.86 1.24
CA MET A 71 -4.00 -7.36 2.50
C MET A 71 -4.24 -8.48 3.51
N SER A 72 -4.66 -9.66 3.07
CA SER A 72 -4.82 -10.86 3.92
C SER A 72 -3.48 -11.27 4.55
N THR A 73 -2.43 -11.38 3.74
CA THR A 73 -1.09 -11.68 4.25
C THR A 73 -0.63 -10.64 5.27
N THR A 74 -0.90 -9.35 5.00
CA THR A 74 -0.59 -8.26 5.95
C THR A 74 -1.31 -8.44 7.29
N ALA A 75 -2.62 -8.69 7.25
CA ALA A 75 -3.43 -8.83 8.46
C ALA A 75 -3.17 -10.14 9.21
N ASN A 76 -3.27 -11.26 8.49
CA ASN A 76 -3.41 -12.59 9.12
C ASN A 76 -2.08 -13.31 9.32
N GLU A 77 -1.05 -13.01 8.51
CA GLU A 77 0.26 -13.66 8.61
C GLU A 77 1.34 -12.76 9.23
N MET A 78 1.20 -11.43 9.09
CA MET A 78 2.19 -10.49 9.62
C MET A 78 1.68 -9.76 10.87
N ASP A 79 0.40 -9.90 11.23
CA ASP A 79 -0.24 -9.20 12.36
C ASP A 79 -0.01 -7.69 12.29
N MET A 80 -0.28 -7.11 11.11
CA MET A 80 -0.13 -5.69 10.83
C MET A 80 -1.43 -5.10 10.29
N ASP A 81 -1.73 -3.88 10.69
CA ASP A 81 -2.98 -3.18 10.40
C ASP A 81 -2.83 -2.05 9.36
N VAL A 82 -1.62 -1.83 8.84
CA VAL A 82 -1.34 -0.83 7.79
C VAL A 82 -0.47 -1.43 6.71
N VAL A 83 -0.90 -1.28 5.45
CA VAL A 83 -0.08 -1.58 4.27
C VAL A 83 0.21 -0.31 3.49
N MET A 84 1.48 -0.02 3.27
CA MET A 84 1.93 1.11 2.46
C MET A 84 2.35 0.64 1.08
N ALA A 85 1.72 1.22 0.06
CA ALA A 85 2.04 0.98 -1.35
C ALA A 85 2.52 2.28 -2.02
N PRO A 86 3.78 2.35 -2.48
CA PRO A 86 4.28 3.56 -3.14
C PRO A 86 3.85 3.68 -4.61
N CYS A 87 3.48 2.60 -5.26
CA CYS A 87 2.95 2.62 -6.62
C CYS A 87 1.47 3.04 -6.61
N ASN A 88 1.12 4.12 -7.34
CA ASN A 88 -0.24 4.63 -7.43
C ASN A 88 -1.24 3.56 -7.90
N GLY A 89 -0.88 2.76 -8.92
CA GLY A 89 -1.72 1.67 -9.42
C GLY A 89 -1.96 0.59 -8.36
N CYS A 90 -0.91 0.20 -7.62
CA CYS A 90 -1.06 -0.75 -6.51
C CYS A 90 -1.93 -0.17 -5.39
N TYR A 91 -1.68 1.07 -4.98
CA TYR A 91 -2.48 1.77 -3.98
C TYR A 91 -3.97 1.82 -4.38
N HIS A 92 -4.25 2.24 -5.61
CA HIS A 92 -5.61 2.28 -6.15
C HIS A 92 -6.29 0.91 -6.10
N ASN A 93 -5.60 -0.15 -6.54
CA ASN A 93 -6.16 -1.49 -6.60
C ASN A 93 -6.42 -2.09 -5.21
N LEU A 94 -5.55 -1.83 -4.23
CA LEU A 94 -5.80 -2.22 -2.83
C LEU A 94 -7.02 -1.49 -2.27
N LYS A 95 -7.11 -0.16 -2.45
CA LYS A 95 -8.29 0.63 -2.02
C LYS A 95 -9.57 0.19 -2.71
N LYS A 96 -9.50 -0.12 -4.01
CA LYS A 96 -10.65 -0.64 -4.74
C LYS A 96 -11.09 -2.00 -4.20
N ALA A 97 -10.16 -2.91 -3.94
CA ALA A 97 -10.50 -4.21 -3.37
C ALA A 97 -11.15 -4.08 -1.98
N GLU A 98 -10.67 -3.16 -1.14
CA GLU A 98 -11.30 -2.87 0.14
C GLU A 98 -12.75 -2.38 -0.04
N TYR A 99 -12.97 -1.45 -0.99
CA TYR A 99 -14.31 -0.94 -1.32
C TYR A 99 -15.23 -2.05 -1.85
N ASP A 100 -14.75 -2.86 -2.81
CA ASP A 100 -15.53 -3.95 -3.40
C ASP A 100 -15.95 -4.96 -2.31
N LEU A 101 -15.04 -5.34 -1.42
CA LEU A 101 -15.33 -6.31 -0.35
C LEU A 101 -16.23 -5.75 0.76
N ALA A 102 -16.33 -4.43 0.87
CA ALA A 102 -17.26 -3.80 1.79
C ALA A 102 -18.67 -3.63 1.20
N ASN A 103 -18.83 -3.65 -0.14
CA ASN A 103 -20.06 -3.22 -0.80
C ASN A 103 -20.60 -4.20 -1.85
N ASP A 104 -19.89 -5.29 -2.18
CA ASP A 104 -20.29 -6.27 -3.21
C ASP A 104 -20.15 -7.71 -2.70
N GLU A 105 -21.28 -8.32 -2.39
CA GLU A 105 -21.36 -9.71 -1.88
C GLU A 105 -20.80 -10.74 -2.89
N GLU A 106 -20.90 -10.47 -4.18
CA GLU A 106 -20.34 -11.36 -5.20
C GLU A 106 -18.80 -11.33 -5.17
N SER A 107 -18.19 -10.15 -4.97
CA SER A 107 -16.74 -10.02 -4.77
C SER A 107 -16.28 -10.77 -3.51
N VAL A 108 -17.03 -10.66 -2.41
CA VAL A 108 -16.76 -11.44 -1.19
C VAL A 108 -16.78 -12.93 -1.48
N ALA A 109 -17.84 -13.43 -2.12
CA ALA A 109 -17.98 -14.85 -2.44
C ALA A 109 -16.85 -15.38 -3.35
N VAL A 110 -16.40 -14.58 -4.32
CA VAL A 110 -15.29 -14.95 -5.20
C VAL A 110 -13.97 -14.98 -4.42
N VAL A 111 -13.70 -13.97 -3.59
CA VAL A 111 -12.49 -13.91 -2.77
C VAL A 111 -12.42 -15.08 -1.78
N ASP A 112 -13.51 -15.38 -1.07
CA ASP A 112 -13.60 -16.51 -0.14
C ASP A 112 -13.32 -17.85 -0.84
N ARG A 113 -13.96 -18.07 -1.99
CA ARG A 113 -13.74 -19.28 -2.78
C ARG A 113 -12.31 -19.45 -3.26
N LEU A 114 -11.70 -18.37 -3.78
CA LEU A 114 -10.33 -18.41 -4.30
C LEU A 114 -9.30 -18.55 -3.18
N SER A 115 -9.49 -17.84 -2.07
CA SER A 115 -8.64 -17.93 -0.89
C SER A 115 -8.64 -19.36 -0.32
N LYS A 116 -9.83 -19.95 -0.16
CA LYS A 116 -9.97 -21.35 0.29
C LYS A 116 -9.27 -22.33 -0.67
N LYS A 117 -9.43 -22.13 -1.98
CA LYS A 117 -8.77 -22.98 -3.00
C LYS A 117 -7.24 -22.83 -2.96
N ALA A 118 -6.74 -21.64 -2.68
CA ALA A 118 -5.30 -21.34 -2.56
C ALA A 118 -4.70 -21.69 -1.19
N GLY A 119 -5.52 -22.07 -0.22
CA GLY A 119 -5.07 -22.49 1.11
C GLY A 119 -4.66 -21.36 2.05
N HIS A 120 -5.20 -20.15 1.86
CA HIS A 120 -4.96 -19.03 2.78
C HIS A 120 -6.27 -18.42 3.29
N GLU A 121 -6.19 -17.62 4.34
CA GLU A 121 -7.34 -16.93 4.91
C GLU A 121 -7.79 -15.79 3.98
N ALA A 122 -9.12 -15.63 3.84
CA ALA A 122 -9.68 -14.54 3.06
C ALA A 122 -9.58 -13.21 3.83
N TYR A 123 -9.26 -12.14 3.12
CA TYR A 123 -9.28 -10.79 3.67
C TYR A 123 -10.72 -10.33 3.94
N LYS A 124 -10.93 -9.69 5.07
CA LYS A 124 -12.18 -9.02 5.43
C LYS A 124 -11.99 -7.51 5.40
N ALA A 125 -12.91 -6.79 4.77
CA ALA A 125 -12.86 -5.34 4.69
C ALA A 125 -12.67 -4.71 6.08
N GLY A 126 -11.77 -3.72 6.17
CA GLY A 126 -11.46 -3.02 7.40
C GLY A 126 -10.36 -3.64 8.28
N GLN A 127 -9.79 -4.80 7.95
CA GLN A 127 -8.68 -5.38 8.71
C GLN A 127 -7.38 -4.58 8.55
N VAL A 128 -7.15 -3.99 7.37
CA VAL A 128 -5.90 -3.28 7.05
C VAL A 128 -6.23 -1.93 6.44
N GLU A 129 -5.56 -0.89 6.91
CA GLU A 129 -5.57 0.42 6.26
C GLU A 129 -4.54 0.45 5.13
N THR A 130 -4.99 0.82 3.94
CA THR A 130 -4.08 1.04 2.80
C THR A 130 -3.69 2.52 2.73
N ILE A 131 -2.38 2.80 2.73
CA ILE A 131 -1.84 4.17 2.68
C ILE A 131 -0.84 4.32 1.53
N HIS A 132 -0.82 5.50 0.90
CA HIS A 132 0.21 5.84 -0.08
C HIS A 132 1.49 6.34 0.59
N ALA A 133 2.65 6.18 -0.08
CA ALA A 133 3.95 6.57 0.49
C ALA A 133 4.03 8.05 0.92
N LEU A 134 3.37 8.96 0.20
CA LEU A 134 3.35 10.39 0.54
C LEU A 134 2.54 10.66 1.81
N ASP A 135 1.34 10.06 1.92
CA ASP A 135 0.51 10.18 3.10
C ASP A 135 1.17 9.51 4.30
N TRP A 136 1.78 8.33 4.10
CA TRP A 136 2.53 7.65 5.14
C TRP A 136 3.61 8.55 5.77
N ILE A 137 4.45 9.21 4.96
CA ILE A 137 5.50 10.11 5.45
C ILE A 137 4.88 11.31 6.19
N LYS A 138 3.82 11.91 5.61
CA LYS A 138 3.12 13.04 6.19
C LYS A 138 2.51 12.69 7.54
N ASP A 139 1.81 11.56 7.63
CA ASP A 139 1.07 11.17 8.83
C ASP A 139 1.99 10.65 9.94
N ALA A 140 3.08 9.96 9.58
CA ALA A 140 4.08 9.48 10.54
C ALA A 140 4.92 10.62 11.15
N ILE A 141 5.31 11.60 10.36
CA ILE A 141 6.26 12.65 10.76
C ILE A 141 5.54 13.98 11.06
N GLY A 142 4.51 14.31 10.31
CA GLY A 142 3.83 15.61 10.35
C GLY A 142 4.62 16.70 9.64
N GLU A 143 3.93 17.79 9.26
CA GLU A 143 4.53 18.89 8.50
C GLU A 143 5.69 19.56 9.24
N GLU A 144 5.52 19.86 10.53
CA GLU A 144 6.56 20.48 11.36
C GLU A 144 7.79 19.55 11.51
N GLY A 145 7.54 18.25 11.66
CA GLY A 145 8.62 17.28 11.72
C GLY A 145 9.40 17.16 10.40
N LEU A 146 8.73 17.30 9.26
CA LEU A 146 9.36 17.34 7.94
C LEU A 146 10.16 18.63 7.73
N LYS A 147 9.60 19.80 8.09
CA LYS A 147 10.30 21.10 8.04
C LYS A 147 11.57 21.08 8.88
N ALA A 148 11.50 20.56 10.10
CA ALA A 148 12.66 20.47 10.99
C ALA A 148 13.77 19.55 10.46
N ARG A 149 13.47 18.60 9.60
CA ARG A 149 14.43 17.66 8.98
C ARG A 149 14.92 18.12 7.59
N GLY A 150 14.25 19.08 6.99
CA GLY A 150 14.65 19.68 5.72
C GLY A 150 16.00 20.41 5.88
N LYS A 151 17.02 20.03 5.10
CA LYS A 151 18.34 20.65 5.16
C LYS A 151 18.50 21.84 4.21
N ASN A 152 17.73 21.84 3.13
CA ASN A 152 17.80 22.86 2.08
C ASN A 152 16.44 23.53 1.93
N SER A 153 16.44 24.86 1.83
CA SER A 153 15.23 25.59 1.47
C SER A 153 14.85 25.32 0.02
N LEU A 154 13.56 25.13 -0.22
CA LEU A 154 12.96 25.10 -1.56
C LEU A 154 12.28 26.45 -1.88
N GLU A 155 12.54 27.48 -1.08
CA GLU A 155 11.99 28.80 -1.24
C GLU A 155 12.36 29.39 -2.62
N GLY A 156 11.37 29.98 -3.28
CA GLY A 156 11.54 30.54 -4.63
C GLY A 156 11.44 29.53 -5.77
N ILE A 157 11.39 28.21 -5.50
CA ILE A 157 11.18 27.21 -6.53
C ILE A 157 9.69 27.18 -6.92
N LYS A 158 9.42 27.37 -8.21
CA LYS A 158 8.07 27.20 -8.76
C LYS A 158 7.87 25.71 -9.10
N VAL A 159 6.84 25.11 -8.53
CA VAL A 159 6.50 23.68 -8.73
C VAL A 159 5.17 23.57 -9.46
N ALA A 160 5.14 22.76 -10.52
CA ALA A 160 3.93 22.29 -11.16
C ALA A 160 3.79 20.79 -10.90
N ASN A 161 2.67 20.38 -10.32
CA ASN A 161 2.41 18.97 -10.06
C ASN A 161 1.86 18.29 -11.31
N TYR A 162 2.36 17.11 -11.61
CA TYR A 162 1.89 16.27 -12.71
C TYR A 162 1.35 14.94 -12.14
N TYR A 163 0.06 14.72 -12.31
CA TYR A 163 -0.66 13.52 -11.87
C TYR A 163 -0.92 12.59 -13.06
N GLY A 164 0.13 12.02 -13.60
CA GLY A 164 0.08 11.33 -14.88
C GLY A 164 -0.21 9.83 -14.82
N CYS A 165 -0.42 9.26 -13.66
CA CYS A 165 -0.63 7.83 -13.52
C CYS A 165 -1.98 7.54 -12.85
N LEU A 166 -3.07 7.83 -13.54
CA LEU A 166 -4.45 7.35 -13.34
C LEU A 166 -5.42 8.27 -14.07
#